data_9ad15b7cc3812cfa6caed5633f9cbdff
#
_entry.id   9ad15b7cc3812cfa6caed5633f9cbdff
#
_cell.length_a   1.000
_cell.length_b   1.000
_cell.length_c   1.000
_cell.angle_alpha   90.00
_cell.angle_beta   90.00
_cell.angle_gamma   90.00
#
_symmetry.space_group_name_H-M   'P 1'
#
loop_
_entity.id
_entity.type
_entity.pdbx_description
1 polymer ?
#
loop_
_entity_poly.entity_id
_entity_poly.type
_entity_poly.pdbx_seq_one_letter_code
_entity_poly.pdbx_strand_id
1 'polypeptide(L)'
;MRKNTGLTLTFLIFALVVPFTVQYKPIIFMHGIIGSPTEAEYLISILQKVHPGTQITAVNAFNRYQSFEPLWEQVNNITKIVQPIMNSSPDGVHLICFSQGGLICRGLLSVLEHNVDTFIALSSPLAGQYGDTDYLKDFFPYYLKETIYKYFYTKNGQKWSVANYWRDPHHTDLYHEFSSYLYKLDNGQNSNYKNNFVRLKKLVLIGGPDDGVITPWQSSHFGFYDGNEKIKEMRNQEYFLNDTFGLKELDGRGAIDTHVIPGVEHVHWYRNSTVFNKYIEPYLT
;
A
#
# COMPACT_ATOMS: atom_id res chain seq x y z
N MET A 1 69.85 53.07 -6.17
CA MET A 1 68.74 52.51 -6.96
C MET A 1 68.26 51.17 -6.34
N ARG A 2 67.16 51.14 -5.60
CA ARG A 2 66.62 49.96 -4.98
C ARG A 2 65.51 49.42 -5.97
N LYS A 3 65.69 48.20 -6.50
CA LYS A 3 64.66 47.54 -7.25
C LYS A 3 63.69 46.89 -6.29
N ASN A 4 62.41 47.33 -6.32
CA ASN A 4 61.27 46.64 -5.67
C ASN A 4 60.80 45.52 -6.59
N THR A 5 61.02 44.31 -6.16
CA THR A 5 60.38 43.13 -6.78
C THR A 5 59.03 42.88 -6.08
N GLY A 6 57.96 43.34 -6.71
CA GLY A 6 56.61 43.04 -6.24
C GLY A 6 56.26 41.56 -6.51
N LEU A 7 55.99 40.82 -5.45
CA LEU A 7 55.51 39.44 -5.52
C LEU A 7 54.00 39.45 -5.72
N THR A 8 53.54 39.12 -6.93
CA THR A 8 52.11 39.01 -7.22
C THR A 8 51.62 37.64 -6.78
N LEU A 9 50.86 37.61 -5.70
CA LEU A 9 50.23 36.38 -5.17
C LEU A 9 48.96 36.12 -5.95
N THR A 10 48.96 35.11 -6.83
CA THR A 10 47.76 34.68 -7.60
C THR A 10 46.96 33.68 -6.75
N PHE A 11 45.80 34.11 -6.22
CA PHE A 11 44.88 33.22 -5.55
C PHE A 11 44.11 32.40 -6.59
N LEU A 12 44.38 31.10 -6.69
CA LEU A 12 43.52 30.16 -7.40
C LEU A 12 42.29 29.82 -6.54
N ILE A 13 41.13 30.34 -6.93
CA ILE A 13 39.84 29.95 -6.33
C ILE A 13 39.44 28.61 -6.95
N PHE A 14 39.61 27.52 -6.23
CA PHE A 14 38.99 26.24 -6.56
C PHE A 14 37.51 26.33 -6.24
N ALA A 15 36.66 26.56 -7.24
CA ALA A 15 35.22 26.38 -7.12
C ALA A 15 34.93 24.88 -6.93
N LEU A 16 34.60 24.46 -5.72
CA LEU A 16 34.04 23.13 -5.45
C LEU A 16 32.68 23.06 -6.13
N VAL A 17 32.63 22.44 -7.30
CA VAL A 17 31.38 22.04 -7.93
C VAL A 17 30.87 20.87 -7.12
N VAL A 18 30.01 21.12 -6.13
CA VAL A 18 29.26 20.10 -5.43
C VAL A 18 28.17 19.64 -6.42
N PRO A 19 28.20 18.40 -6.91
CA PRO A 19 27.15 17.92 -7.76
C PRO A 19 25.83 17.96 -6.95
N PHE A 20 24.82 18.64 -7.48
CA PHE A 20 23.46 18.52 -6.96
C PHE A 20 23.01 17.07 -7.14
N THR A 21 23.14 16.26 -6.12
CA THR A 21 22.52 14.93 -6.10
C THR A 21 21.06 15.13 -5.77
N VAL A 22 20.18 14.82 -6.70
CA VAL A 22 18.75 14.69 -6.42
C VAL A 22 18.62 13.57 -5.39
N GLN A 23 18.21 13.91 -4.18
CA GLN A 23 17.97 12.91 -3.15
C GLN A 23 16.52 12.48 -3.23
N TYR A 24 16.28 11.28 -3.73
CA TYR A 24 14.94 10.67 -3.75
C TYR A 24 14.53 10.23 -2.35
N LYS A 25 13.23 10.34 -2.06
CA LYS A 25 12.68 9.87 -0.79
C LYS A 25 12.82 8.34 -0.65
N PRO A 26 13.11 7.84 0.56
CA PRO A 26 13.15 6.39 0.79
C PRO A 26 11.83 5.71 0.45
N ILE A 27 11.94 4.48 -0.05
CA ILE A 27 10.80 3.64 -0.43
C ILE A 27 10.73 2.45 0.52
N ILE A 28 9.55 2.19 1.03
CA ILE A 28 9.22 1.00 1.82
C ILE A 28 8.30 0.12 0.97
N PHE A 29 8.73 -1.11 0.68
CA PHE A 29 7.93 -2.09 -0.03
C PHE A 29 7.36 -3.13 0.93
N MET A 30 6.04 -3.39 0.82
CA MET A 30 5.34 -4.43 1.57
C MET A 30 4.77 -5.48 0.62
N HIS A 31 5.21 -6.72 0.79
CA HIS A 31 4.79 -7.88 -0.01
C HIS A 31 3.35 -8.33 0.30
N GLY A 32 2.81 -9.19 -0.55
CA GLY A 32 1.49 -9.79 -0.40
C GLY A 32 1.46 -11.00 0.55
N ILE A 33 0.28 -11.64 0.62
CA ILE A 33 0.11 -12.91 1.33
C ILE A 33 1.02 -13.98 0.70
N ILE A 34 1.63 -14.84 1.52
CA ILE A 34 2.62 -15.88 1.14
C ILE A 34 3.88 -15.27 0.47
N GLY A 35 3.92 -13.96 0.33
CA GLY A 35 5.04 -13.24 -0.23
C GLY A 35 6.28 -13.21 0.67
N SER A 36 7.26 -12.50 0.23
CA SER A 36 8.51 -12.23 0.94
C SER A 36 9.20 -11.00 0.35
N PRO A 37 10.28 -10.48 0.97
CA PRO A 37 11.04 -9.36 0.40
C PRO A 37 11.55 -9.58 -1.03
N THR A 38 11.67 -10.84 -1.48
CA THR A 38 12.13 -11.15 -2.84
C THR A 38 11.17 -10.68 -3.93
N GLU A 39 9.90 -10.41 -3.60
CA GLU A 39 8.97 -9.79 -4.55
C GLU A 39 9.42 -8.39 -5.00
N ALA A 40 10.20 -7.69 -4.15
CA ALA A 40 10.73 -6.37 -4.47
C ALA A 40 11.96 -6.39 -5.41
N GLU A 41 12.63 -7.52 -5.64
CA GLU A 41 13.91 -7.57 -6.33
C GLU A 41 13.88 -6.91 -7.72
N TYR A 42 12.84 -7.20 -8.51
CA TYR A 42 12.69 -6.59 -9.82
C TYR A 42 12.47 -5.07 -9.72
N LEU A 43 11.58 -4.64 -8.83
CA LEU A 43 11.29 -3.24 -8.58
C LEU A 43 12.55 -2.48 -8.12
N ILE A 44 13.31 -3.07 -7.19
CA ILE A 44 14.59 -2.52 -6.70
C ILE A 44 15.57 -2.38 -7.86
N SER A 45 15.68 -3.39 -8.72
CA SER A 45 16.62 -3.38 -9.86
C SER A 45 16.33 -2.26 -10.87
N ILE A 46 15.05 -1.95 -11.09
CA ILE A 46 14.64 -0.85 -11.98
C ILE A 46 14.86 0.50 -11.28
N LEU A 47 14.41 0.63 -10.03
CA LEU A 47 14.55 1.85 -9.25
C LEU A 47 16.01 2.31 -9.13
N GLN A 48 16.93 1.40 -8.88
CA GLN A 48 18.35 1.71 -8.82
C GLN A 48 18.93 2.27 -10.13
N LYS A 49 18.30 1.96 -11.27
CA LYS A 49 18.71 2.50 -12.58
C LYS A 49 18.17 3.89 -12.85
N VAL A 50 16.90 4.15 -12.46
CA VAL A 50 16.23 5.42 -12.77
C VAL A 50 16.36 6.44 -11.64
N HIS A 51 16.45 5.96 -10.41
CA HIS A 51 16.59 6.76 -9.17
C HIS A 51 17.83 6.28 -8.37
N PRO A 52 19.04 6.47 -8.88
CA PRO A 52 20.26 6.00 -8.23
C PRO A 52 20.44 6.62 -6.85
N GLY A 53 20.80 5.81 -5.88
CA GLY A 53 20.97 6.23 -4.49
C GLY A 53 19.71 6.21 -3.64
N THR A 54 18.52 5.90 -4.21
CA THR A 54 17.30 5.73 -3.43
C THR A 54 17.43 4.57 -2.44
N GLN A 55 17.13 4.84 -1.16
CA GLN A 55 17.06 3.81 -0.14
C GLN A 55 15.74 3.05 -0.29
N ILE A 56 15.83 1.73 -0.45
CA ILE A 56 14.65 0.87 -0.61
C ILE A 56 14.68 -0.21 0.47
N THR A 57 13.63 -0.24 1.29
CA THR A 57 13.46 -1.26 2.33
C THR A 57 12.31 -2.20 1.93
N ALA A 58 12.62 -3.40 1.50
CA ALA A 58 11.64 -4.47 1.41
C ALA A 58 11.42 -5.06 2.81
N VAL A 59 10.19 -4.95 3.32
CA VAL A 59 9.84 -5.39 4.68
C VAL A 59 10.06 -6.89 4.81
N ASN A 60 10.97 -7.29 5.70
CA ASN A 60 11.29 -8.69 5.99
C ASN A 60 10.60 -9.14 7.28
N ALA A 61 9.29 -9.26 7.21
CA ALA A 61 8.46 -9.75 8.31
C ALA A 61 7.18 -10.38 7.74
N PHE A 62 6.62 -11.33 8.47
CA PHE A 62 5.42 -12.07 8.08
C PHE A 62 5.52 -12.72 6.70
N ASN A 63 6.70 -13.29 6.43
CA ASN A 63 6.98 -13.98 5.18
C ASN A 63 6.23 -15.31 5.08
N ARG A 64 5.87 -15.70 3.87
CA ARG A 64 5.26 -17.00 3.58
C ARG A 64 4.03 -17.24 4.47
N TYR A 65 3.98 -18.37 5.19
CA TYR A 65 2.85 -18.75 6.03
C TYR A 65 2.57 -17.80 7.21
N GLN A 66 3.57 -17.05 7.68
CA GLN A 66 3.36 -16.03 8.71
C GLN A 66 2.43 -14.90 8.25
N SER A 67 2.31 -14.67 6.94
CA SER A 67 1.38 -13.68 6.39
C SER A 67 -0.10 -14.02 6.60
N PHE A 68 -0.41 -15.23 7.07
CA PHE A 68 -1.75 -15.60 7.51
C PHE A 68 -2.09 -15.16 8.93
N GLU A 69 -1.15 -14.65 9.70
CA GLU A 69 -1.42 -14.10 11.03
C GLU A 69 -2.37 -12.90 10.95
N PRO A 70 -3.11 -12.59 12.03
CA PRO A 70 -4.07 -11.48 12.03
C PRO A 70 -3.46 -10.17 11.58
N LEU A 71 -4.17 -9.40 10.76
CA LEU A 71 -3.62 -8.17 10.16
C LEU A 71 -3.22 -7.12 11.20
N TRP A 72 -3.93 -7.00 12.34
CA TRP A 72 -3.51 -6.09 13.41
C TRP A 72 -2.20 -6.49 14.05
N GLU A 73 -1.91 -7.78 14.15
CA GLU A 73 -0.62 -8.28 14.64
C GLU A 73 0.49 -7.93 13.66
N GLN A 74 0.24 -8.12 12.35
CA GLN A 74 1.16 -7.72 11.30
C GLN A 74 1.42 -6.21 11.34
N VAL A 75 0.39 -5.38 11.38
CA VAL A 75 0.51 -3.91 11.47
C VAL A 75 1.34 -3.50 12.69
N ASN A 76 1.03 -4.04 13.88
CA ASN A 76 1.71 -3.66 15.12
C ASN A 76 3.21 -4.01 15.10
N ASN A 77 3.58 -5.13 14.48
CA ASN A 77 4.98 -5.53 14.40
C ASN A 77 5.72 -4.81 13.28
N ILE A 78 5.09 -4.62 12.12
CA ILE A 78 5.69 -3.90 10.99
C ILE A 78 5.87 -2.41 11.33
N THR A 79 5.00 -1.82 12.15
CA THR A 79 5.19 -0.45 12.70
C THR A 79 6.58 -0.28 13.31
N LYS A 80 7.08 -1.27 14.08
CA LYS A 80 8.40 -1.21 14.71
C LYS A 80 9.55 -1.18 13.70
N ILE A 81 9.33 -1.68 12.49
CA ILE A 81 10.29 -1.69 11.38
C ILE A 81 10.23 -0.38 10.61
N VAL A 82 9.02 0.11 10.28
CA VAL A 82 8.86 1.24 9.36
C VAL A 82 8.95 2.60 10.05
N GLN A 83 8.53 2.70 11.30
CA GLN A 83 8.55 3.97 12.03
C GLN A 83 9.95 4.57 12.20
N PRO A 84 11.03 3.80 12.50
CA PRO A 84 12.38 4.33 12.51
C PRO A 84 12.83 4.90 11.15
N ILE A 85 12.42 4.27 10.03
CA ILE A 85 12.73 4.74 8.68
C ILE A 85 12.02 6.09 8.43
N MET A 86 10.73 6.18 8.78
CA MET A 86 9.96 7.41 8.67
C MET A 86 10.57 8.53 9.51
N ASN A 87 10.95 8.23 10.75
CA ASN A 87 11.57 9.22 11.67
C ASN A 87 12.92 9.73 11.18
N SER A 88 13.69 8.90 10.48
CA SER A 88 14.99 9.31 9.90
C SER A 88 14.87 10.01 8.55
N SER A 89 13.66 10.14 8.01
CA SER A 89 13.38 10.71 6.69
C SER A 89 12.45 11.93 6.80
N PRO A 90 12.97 13.10 7.22
CA PRO A 90 12.12 14.26 7.51
C PRO A 90 11.36 14.78 6.28
N ASP A 91 11.89 14.57 5.07
CA ASP A 91 11.24 14.95 3.81
C ASP A 91 10.13 13.99 3.38
N GLY A 92 9.97 12.89 4.13
CA GLY A 92 8.94 11.86 3.90
C GLY A 92 9.48 10.59 3.25
N VAL A 93 8.58 9.61 3.12
CA VAL A 93 8.85 8.30 2.50
C VAL A 93 7.73 7.94 1.52
N HIS A 94 8.01 7.01 0.61
CA HIS A 94 6.99 6.40 -0.23
C HIS A 94 6.69 4.97 0.25
N LEU A 95 5.42 4.57 0.18
CA LEU A 95 4.99 3.19 0.39
C LEU A 95 4.58 2.58 -0.95
N ILE A 96 5.14 1.41 -1.30
CA ILE A 96 4.67 0.58 -2.42
C ILE A 96 4.24 -0.75 -1.82
N CYS A 97 2.95 -1.05 -1.85
CA CYS A 97 2.39 -2.17 -1.13
C CYS A 97 1.56 -3.04 -2.06
N PHE A 98 1.89 -4.33 -2.13
CA PHE A 98 1.27 -5.28 -3.05
C PHE A 98 0.25 -6.17 -2.35
N SER A 99 -0.91 -6.38 -2.98
CA SER A 99 -1.93 -7.34 -2.53
C SER A 99 -2.32 -7.12 -1.05
N GLN A 100 -2.30 -8.14 -0.19
CA GLN A 100 -2.52 -8.01 1.26
C GLN A 100 -1.63 -6.94 1.91
N GLY A 101 -0.42 -6.72 1.37
CA GLY A 101 0.48 -5.67 1.85
C GLY A 101 -0.15 -4.28 1.82
N GLY A 102 -1.03 -4.00 0.86
CA GLY A 102 -1.77 -2.72 0.82
C GLY A 102 -2.73 -2.53 1.98
N LEU A 103 -3.36 -3.61 2.46
CA LEU A 103 -4.17 -3.57 3.68
C LEU A 103 -3.31 -3.27 4.91
N ILE A 104 -2.14 -3.91 5.01
CA ILE A 104 -1.19 -3.64 6.09
C ILE A 104 -0.75 -2.18 6.06
N CYS A 105 -0.35 -1.66 4.89
CA CYS A 105 0.04 -0.27 4.72
C CYS A 105 -1.12 0.68 5.08
N ARG A 106 -2.36 0.38 4.70
CA ARG A 106 -3.54 1.14 5.11
C ARG A 106 -3.71 1.18 6.62
N GLY A 107 -3.49 0.04 7.30
CA GLY A 107 -3.49 -0.02 8.77
C GLY A 107 -2.39 0.84 9.39
N LEU A 108 -1.16 0.76 8.88
CA LEU A 108 -0.05 1.60 9.32
C LEU A 108 -0.37 3.09 9.21
N LEU A 109 -0.91 3.51 8.07
CA LEU A 109 -1.33 4.89 7.81
C LEU A 109 -2.47 5.37 8.73
N SER A 110 -3.25 4.43 9.26
CA SER A 110 -4.33 4.75 10.21
C SER A 110 -3.82 4.89 11.64
N VAL A 111 -2.85 4.07 12.06
CA VAL A 111 -2.39 4.06 13.47
C VAL A 111 -1.21 4.98 13.75
N LEU A 112 -0.44 5.38 12.73
CA LEU A 112 0.76 6.20 12.89
C LEU A 112 0.53 7.66 12.53
N GLU A 113 1.14 8.56 13.30
CA GLU A 113 1.41 9.92 12.85
C GLU A 113 2.59 9.88 11.87
N HIS A 114 2.29 9.58 10.61
CA HIS A 114 3.29 9.33 9.58
C HIS A 114 3.62 10.56 8.73
N ASN A 115 4.75 10.48 8.03
CA ASN A 115 5.20 11.43 7.03
C ASN A 115 5.23 10.82 5.60
N VAL A 116 4.32 9.86 5.34
CA VAL A 116 4.23 9.24 4.02
C VAL A 116 3.79 10.27 2.99
N ASP A 117 4.60 10.41 1.95
CA ASP A 117 4.32 11.28 0.81
C ASP A 117 3.32 10.59 -0.13
N THR A 118 3.71 9.46 -0.69
CA THR A 118 2.88 8.70 -1.62
C THR A 118 2.68 7.26 -1.12
N PHE A 119 1.43 6.81 -1.12
CA PHE A 119 1.08 5.41 -0.95
C PHE A 119 0.59 4.85 -2.28
N ILE A 120 1.34 3.91 -2.86
CA ILE A 120 1.01 3.18 -4.08
C ILE A 120 0.53 1.79 -3.69
N ALA A 121 -0.75 1.52 -3.91
CA ALA A 121 -1.36 0.22 -3.68
C ALA A 121 -1.44 -0.55 -5.01
N LEU A 122 -0.68 -1.65 -5.11
CA LEU A 122 -0.65 -2.52 -6.28
C LEU A 122 -1.61 -3.69 -6.05
N SER A 123 -2.73 -3.66 -6.76
CA SER A 123 -3.76 -4.70 -6.71
C SER A 123 -4.05 -5.22 -5.30
N SER A 124 -4.43 -4.32 -4.42
CA SER A 124 -4.68 -4.59 -3.00
C SER A 124 -6.18 -4.66 -2.74
N PRO A 125 -6.69 -5.63 -1.96
CA PRO A 125 -8.11 -5.76 -1.67
C PRO A 125 -8.58 -4.72 -0.63
N LEU A 126 -8.41 -3.42 -0.94
CA LEU A 126 -8.62 -2.31 -0.01
C LEU A 126 -10.06 -2.16 0.48
N ALA A 127 -11.03 -2.64 -0.31
CA ALA A 127 -12.45 -2.68 0.06
C ALA A 127 -12.92 -4.08 0.48
N GLY A 128 -12.01 -5.05 0.55
CA GLY A 128 -12.31 -6.43 0.91
C GLY A 128 -12.19 -7.42 -0.24
N GLN A 129 -12.46 -8.67 0.06
CA GLN A 129 -12.41 -9.81 -0.86
C GLN A 129 -13.71 -10.60 -0.74
N TYR A 130 -14.32 -10.96 -1.87
CA TYR A 130 -15.43 -11.91 -1.94
C TYR A 130 -15.49 -12.56 -3.32
N GLY A 131 -15.17 -13.83 -3.41
CA GLY A 131 -15.21 -14.56 -4.68
C GLY A 131 -14.50 -15.90 -4.59
N ASP A 132 -14.86 -16.81 -5.49
CA ASP A 132 -14.17 -18.09 -5.68
C ASP A 132 -12.90 -17.82 -6.51
N THR A 133 -11.75 -17.89 -5.87
CA THR A 133 -10.47 -17.80 -6.55
C THR A 133 -9.68 -19.08 -6.34
N ASP A 134 -9.03 -19.58 -7.37
CA ASP A 134 -8.20 -20.79 -7.26
C ASP A 134 -7.09 -20.62 -6.23
N TYR A 135 -6.55 -19.42 -6.13
CA TYR A 135 -5.57 -19.05 -5.11
C TYR A 135 -6.05 -19.30 -3.67
N LEU A 136 -7.32 -18.99 -3.34
CA LEU A 136 -7.87 -19.29 -2.02
C LEU A 136 -8.13 -20.79 -1.84
N LYS A 137 -8.44 -21.52 -2.91
CA LYS A 137 -8.66 -22.97 -2.88
C LYS A 137 -7.38 -23.75 -2.58
N ASP A 138 -6.20 -23.22 -2.91
CA ASP A 138 -4.92 -23.84 -2.55
C ASP A 138 -4.73 -23.92 -1.03
N PHE A 139 -5.31 -22.99 -0.27
CA PHE A 139 -5.23 -22.96 1.21
C PHE A 139 -6.49 -23.46 1.89
N PHE A 140 -7.63 -23.33 1.25
CA PHE A 140 -8.95 -23.76 1.72
C PHE A 140 -9.60 -24.65 0.64
N PRO A 141 -9.16 -25.91 0.47
CA PRO A 141 -9.59 -26.78 -0.65
C PRO A 141 -11.08 -27.00 -0.78
N TYR A 142 -11.82 -26.88 0.33
CA TYR A 142 -13.28 -27.01 0.37
C TYR A 142 -13.99 -25.65 0.46
N TYR A 143 -13.24 -24.59 0.15
CA TYR A 143 -13.77 -23.24 0.15
C TYR A 143 -14.85 -23.06 -0.92
N LEU A 144 -15.99 -22.52 -0.48
CA LEU A 144 -17.05 -21.99 -1.33
C LEU A 144 -17.39 -20.60 -0.79
N LYS A 145 -17.44 -19.60 -1.67
CA LYS A 145 -17.70 -18.22 -1.25
C LYS A 145 -18.99 -18.06 -0.45
N GLU A 146 -20.00 -18.88 -0.77
CA GLU A 146 -21.32 -18.84 -0.14
C GLU A 146 -21.35 -19.45 1.27
N THR A 147 -20.31 -20.14 1.71
CA THR A 147 -20.33 -20.88 2.99
C THR A 147 -19.19 -20.54 3.92
N ILE A 148 -18.09 -19.99 3.40
CA ILE A 148 -16.89 -19.71 4.18
C ILE A 148 -17.14 -18.70 5.31
N TYR A 149 -18.16 -17.84 5.16
CA TYR A 149 -18.55 -16.89 6.20
C TYR A 149 -18.84 -17.56 7.55
N LYS A 150 -19.35 -18.81 7.55
CA LYS A 150 -19.61 -19.60 8.76
C LYS A 150 -18.36 -19.85 9.59
N TYR A 151 -17.19 -19.86 8.95
CA TYR A 151 -15.91 -19.98 9.62
C TYR A 151 -15.24 -18.61 9.80
N PHE A 152 -15.19 -17.78 8.75
CA PHE A 152 -14.49 -16.52 8.78
C PHE A 152 -15.11 -15.54 9.79
N TYR A 153 -16.43 -15.52 9.94
CA TYR A 153 -17.12 -14.68 10.93
C TYR A 153 -17.27 -15.39 12.28
N THR A 154 -16.14 -15.88 12.79
CA THR A 154 -16.00 -16.42 14.14
C THR A 154 -14.71 -15.90 14.78
N LYS A 155 -14.60 -15.98 16.11
CA LYS A 155 -13.36 -15.64 16.83
C LYS A 155 -12.15 -16.43 16.35
N ASN A 156 -12.31 -17.69 15.94
CA ASN A 156 -11.24 -18.51 15.41
C ASN A 156 -10.93 -18.19 13.95
N GLY A 157 -11.94 -17.94 13.13
CA GLY A 157 -11.76 -17.49 11.75
C GLY A 157 -10.99 -16.18 11.69
N GLN A 158 -11.29 -15.22 12.54
CA GLN A 158 -10.61 -13.92 12.58
C GLN A 158 -9.13 -13.97 13.02
N LYS A 159 -8.61 -15.15 13.40
CA LYS A 159 -7.17 -15.37 13.56
C LYS A 159 -6.42 -15.55 12.23
N TRP A 160 -7.14 -15.60 11.11
CA TRP A 160 -6.57 -15.69 9.77
C TRP A 160 -6.69 -14.34 9.06
N SER A 161 -5.59 -13.88 8.46
CA SER A 161 -5.57 -12.58 7.77
C SER A 161 -6.63 -12.47 6.68
N VAL A 162 -6.88 -13.53 5.91
CA VAL A 162 -7.88 -13.53 4.85
C VAL A 162 -9.28 -13.24 5.39
N ALA A 163 -9.63 -13.81 6.55
CA ALA A 163 -10.92 -13.54 7.19
C ALA A 163 -11.03 -12.09 7.69
N ASN A 164 -9.92 -11.41 7.97
CA ASN A 164 -9.90 -10.03 8.44
C ASN A 164 -10.33 -9.02 7.36
N TYR A 165 -10.24 -9.39 6.07
CA TYR A 165 -10.70 -8.58 4.94
C TYR A 165 -11.72 -9.28 4.05
N TRP A 166 -12.21 -10.46 4.45
CA TRP A 166 -13.39 -11.07 3.83
C TRP A 166 -14.60 -10.19 4.06
N ARG A 167 -15.28 -9.81 2.97
CA ARG A 167 -16.46 -8.96 3.00
C ARG A 167 -17.57 -9.60 2.18
N ASP A 168 -18.43 -10.33 2.87
CA ASP A 168 -19.56 -11.03 2.24
C ASP A 168 -20.74 -10.04 2.07
N PRO A 169 -21.17 -9.76 0.83
CA PRO A 169 -22.27 -8.82 0.59
C PRO A 169 -23.63 -9.34 1.02
N HIS A 170 -23.75 -10.67 1.24
CA HIS A 170 -24.98 -11.32 1.68
C HIS A 170 -25.09 -11.47 3.20
N HIS A 171 -23.97 -11.26 3.92
CA HIS A 171 -23.88 -11.43 5.37
C HIS A 171 -23.25 -10.19 6.03
N THR A 172 -23.77 -9.02 5.67
CA THR A 172 -23.24 -7.71 6.14
C THR A 172 -23.32 -7.56 7.64
N ASP A 173 -24.38 -8.08 8.30
CA ASP A 173 -24.50 -8.01 9.76
C ASP A 173 -23.37 -8.79 10.45
N LEU A 174 -23.05 -10.00 9.94
CA LEU A 174 -21.95 -10.78 10.47
C LEU A 174 -20.59 -10.13 10.16
N TYR A 175 -20.44 -9.52 8.98
CA TYR A 175 -19.26 -8.74 8.65
C TYR A 175 -19.05 -7.59 9.65
N HIS A 176 -20.11 -6.85 9.98
CA HIS A 176 -20.05 -5.74 10.95
C HIS A 176 -19.72 -6.24 12.36
N GLU A 177 -20.27 -7.36 12.76
CA GLU A 177 -20.06 -7.94 14.09
C GLU A 177 -18.65 -8.53 14.26
N PHE A 178 -18.19 -9.30 13.28
CA PHE A 178 -16.99 -10.15 13.44
C PHE A 178 -15.74 -9.62 12.77
N SER A 179 -15.84 -8.79 11.71
CA SER A 179 -14.63 -8.28 11.02
C SER A 179 -13.75 -7.49 11.97
N SER A 180 -12.63 -8.08 12.34
CA SER A 180 -11.73 -7.53 13.35
C SER A 180 -10.81 -6.44 12.79
N TYR A 181 -10.69 -6.32 11.45
CA TYR A 181 -9.77 -5.41 10.81
C TYR A 181 -10.45 -4.45 9.83
N LEU A 182 -10.92 -4.95 8.68
CA LEU A 182 -11.35 -4.09 7.58
C LEU A 182 -12.53 -3.20 7.96
N TYR A 183 -13.58 -3.78 8.55
CA TYR A 183 -14.74 -3.00 8.99
C TYR A 183 -14.36 -1.92 9.99
N LYS A 184 -13.40 -2.20 10.90
CA LYS A 184 -12.94 -1.21 11.89
C LYS A 184 -12.18 -0.06 11.25
N LEU A 185 -11.43 -0.32 10.20
CA LEU A 185 -10.78 0.73 9.40
C LEU A 185 -11.81 1.54 8.62
N ASP A 186 -12.82 0.88 8.04
CA ASP A 186 -13.85 1.51 7.22
C ASP A 186 -14.82 2.37 8.05
N ASN A 187 -15.12 1.96 9.27
CA ASN A 187 -16.16 2.57 10.08
C ASN A 187 -15.68 3.77 10.93
N GLY A 188 -14.40 4.12 10.87
CA GLY A 188 -13.88 5.29 11.60
C GLY A 188 -14.05 5.21 13.11
N GLN A 189 -14.07 4.01 13.71
CA GLN A 189 -14.30 3.79 15.16
C GLN A 189 -13.28 4.52 16.05
N ASN A 190 -12.11 4.83 15.50
CA ASN A 190 -11.09 5.62 16.17
C ASN A 190 -10.87 6.92 15.38
N SER A 191 -11.18 8.05 16.01
CA SER A 191 -11.03 9.39 15.40
C SER A 191 -9.61 9.68 14.92
N ASN A 192 -8.59 9.07 15.55
CA ASN A 192 -7.20 9.24 15.14
C ASN A 192 -6.92 8.56 13.79
N TYR A 193 -7.64 7.49 13.43
CA TYR A 193 -7.42 6.78 12.17
C TYR A 193 -7.64 7.70 10.96
N LYS A 194 -8.71 8.48 10.97
CA LYS A 194 -8.97 9.47 9.92
C LYS A 194 -7.89 10.55 9.90
N ASN A 195 -7.59 11.13 11.07
CA ASN A 195 -6.60 12.19 11.20
C ASN A 195 -5.22 11.77 10.69
N ASN A 196 -4.84 10.52 10.94
CA ASN A 196 -3.58 9.97 10.45
C ASN A 196 -3.65 9.69 8.94
N PHE A 197 -4.69 9.01 8.46
CA PHE A 197 -4.80 8.63 7.05
C PHE A 197 -4.80 9.83 6.11
N VAL A 198 -5.46 10.94 6.48
CA VAL A 198 -5.51 12.16 5.66
C VAL A 198 -4.18 12.94 5.63
N ARG A 199 -3.17 12.56 6.42
CA ARG A 199 -1.80 13.12 6.33
C ARG A 199 -1.11 12.72 5.03
N LEU A 200 -1.59 11.66 4.39
CA LEU A 200 -1.08 11.17 3.11
C LEU A 200 -1.20 12.26 2.04
N LYS A 201 -0.10 12.57 1.33
CA LYS A 201 -0.14 13.58 0.27
C LYS A 201 -0.71 13.04 -1.03
N LYS A 202 -0.41 11.77 -1.35
CA LYS A 202 -0.88 11.11 -2.58
C LYS A 202 -1.22 9.64 -2.33
N LEU A 203 -2.37 9.21 -2.80
CA LEU A 203 -2.84 7.83 -2.84
C LEU A 203 -2.96 7.40 -4.29
N VAL A 204 -2.21 6.39 -4.68
CA VAL A 204 -2.21 5.83 -6.04
C VAL A 204 -2.76 4.41 -5.99
N LEU A 205 -3.88 4.20 -6.65
CA LEU A 205 -4.61 2.94 -6.68
C LEU A 205 -4.42 2.27 -8.04
N ILE A 206 -3.77 1.12 -8.08
CA ILE A 206 -3.46 0.39 -9.31
C ILE A 206 -4.06 -1.00 -9.24
N GLY A 207 -4.85 -1.37 -10.26
CA GLY A 207 -5.47 -2.69 -10.39
C GLY A 207 -6.15 -2.84 -11.75
N GLY A 208 -6.73 -3.99 -12.03
CA GLY A 208 -7.38 -4.21 -13.31
C GLY A 208 -8.17 -5.52 -13.42
N PRO A 209 -8.98 -5.65 -14.48
CA PRO A 209 -9.95 -6.74 -14.63
C PRO A 209 -9.32 -8.12 -14.83
N ASP A 210 -8.07 -8.19 -15.28
CA ASP A 210 -7.39 -9.44 -15.59
C ASP A 210 -6.48 -9.92 -14.43
N ASP A 211 -6.63 -9.31 -13.25
CA ASP A 211 -5.86 -9.65 -12.05
C ASP A 211 -5.97 -11.13 -11.65
N GLY A 212 -7.20 -11.68 -11.65
CA GLY A 212 -7.48 -13.10 -11.40
C GLY A 212 -7.49 -13.52 -9.93
N VAL A 213 -7.07 -12.66 -8.99
CA VAL A 213 -7.03 -12.94 -7.54
C VAL A 213 -7.94 -12.02 -6.76
N ILE A 214 -7.80 -10.71 -6.93
CA ILE A 214 -8.65 -9.76 -6.22
C ILE A 214 -10.06 -9.77 -6.79
N THR A 215 -11.04 -10.12 -5.97
CA THR A 215 -12.45 -10.23 -6.36
C THR A 215 -13.35 -9.47 -5.39
N PRO A 216 -14.12 -8.49 -5.88
CA PRO A 216 -14.02 -7.92 -7.22
C PRO A 216 -12.73 -7.12 -7.39
N TRP A 217 -12.16 -7.05 -8.61
CA TRP A 217 -10.91 -6.31 -8.85
C TRP A 217 -11.02 -4.82 -8.49
N GLN A 218 -12.23 -4.26 -8.56
CA GLN A 218 -12.54 -2.89 -8.13
C GLN A 218 -12.24 -2.64 -6.65
N SER A 219 -12.09 -3.70 -5.86
CA SER A 219 -11.64 -3.58 -4.48
C SER A 219 -10.28 -2.89 -4.37
N SER A 220 -9.42 -3.03 -5.38
CA SER A 220 -8.15 -2.30 -5.47
C SER A 220 -8.34 -0.79 -5.58
N HIS A 221 -9.52 -0.33 -5.96
CA HIS A 221 -9.92 1.08 -6.09
C HIS A 221 -11.01 1.47 -5.08
N PHE A 222 -11.11 0.76 -3.97
CA PHE A 222 -12.17 0.97 -2.97
C PHE A 222 -13.61 0.79 -3.50
N GLY A 223 -13.80 0.12 -4.64
CA GLY A 223 -15.11 -0.32 -5.10
C GLY A 223 -15.44 -1.71 -4.54
N PHE A 224 -16.71 -2.06 -4.38
CA PHE A 224 -17.10 -3.36 -3.89
C PHE A 224 -18.53 -3.74 -4.31
N TYR A 225 -18.92 -4.99 -4.08
CA TYR A 225 -20.28 -5.48 -4.33
C TYR A 225 -21.32 -4.82 -3.43
N ASP A 226 -22.53 -4.61 -3.98
CA ASP A 226 -23.75 -4.47 -3.20
C ASP A 226 -24.38 -5.85 -2.89
N GLY A 227 -25.53 -5.85 -2.20
CA GLY A 227 -26.23 -7.10 -1.85
C GLY A 227 -26.74 -7.95 -3.03
N ASN A 228 -26.63 -7.45 -4.26
CA ASN A 228 -26.96 -8.17 -5.49
C ASN A 228 -25.71 -8.52 -6.32
N GLU A 229 -24.54 -8.48 -5.71
CA GLU A 229 -23.22 -8.64 -6.36
C GLU A 229 -23.00 -7.67 -7.54
N LYS A 230 -23.62 -6.49 -7.54
CA LYS A 230 -23.32 -5.43 -8.49
C LYS A 230 -22.24 -4.52 -7.93
N ILE A 231 -21.31 -4.09 -8.80
CA ILE A 231 -20.24 -3.18 -8.39
C ILE A 231 -20.80 -1.83 -7.99
N LYS A 232 -20.44 -1.40 -6.79
CA LYS A 232 -20.61 -0.06 -6.26
C LYS A 232 -19.23 0.57 -6.16
N GLU A 233 -18.98 1.53 -7.04
CA GLU A 233 -17.69 2.20 -7.13
C GLU A 233 -17.35 2.99 -5.85
N MET A 234 -16.07 3.33 -5.65
CA MET A 234 -15.53 4.01 -4.45
C MET A 234 -16.42 5.17 -4.00
N ARG A 235 -16.75 6.10 -4.90
CA ARG A 235 -17.52 7.32 -4.56
C ARG A 235 -18.96 7.08 -4.15
N ASN A 236 -19.47 5.87 -4.37
CA ASN A 236 -20.82 5.44 -4.01
C ASN A 236 -20.83 4.55 -2.76
N GLN A 237 -19.67 4.20 -2.19
CA GLN A 237 -19.57 3.43 -0.95
C GLN A 237 -19.93 4.30 0.26
N GLU A 238 -20.54 3.70 1.29
CA GLU A 238 -20.98 4.43 2.49
C GLU A 238 -19.82 5.09 3.24
N TYR A 239 -18.68 4.40 3.36
CA TYR A 239 -17.50 4.96 4.00
C TYR A 239 -16.94 6.19 3.24
N PHE A 240 -17.14 6.28 1.92
CA PHE A 240 -16.79 7.47 1.15
C PHE A 240 -17.82 8.58 1.34
N LEU A 241 -19.11 8.28 1.19
CA LEU A 241 -20.20 9.27 1.32
C LEU A 241 -20.18 9.95 2.68
N ASN A 242 -19.95 9.17 3.73
CA ASN A 242 -19.87 9.63 5.12
C ASN A 242 -18.46 10.10 5.54
N ASP A 243 -17.46 9.89 4.67
CA ASP A 243 -16.06 10.23 4.91
C ASP A 243 -15.52 9.68 6.25
N THR A 244 -15.78 8.41 6.50
CA THR A 244 -15.52 7.78 7.80
C THR A 244 -14.05 7.71 8.16
N PHE A 245 -13.16 7.57 7.16
CA PHE A 245 -11.70 7.49 7.35
C PHE A 245 -10.90 8.47 6.48
N GLY A 246 -11.56 9.46 5.82
CA GLY A 246 -10.87 10.54 5.11
C GLY A 246 -10.67 10.30 3.62
N LEU A 247 -11.27 9.26 3.04
CA LEU A 247 -11.12 8.95 1.60
C LEU A 247 -11.74 10.05 0.71
N LYS A 248 -12.90 10.57 1.11
CA LYS A 248 -13.57 11.68 0.41
C LYS A 248 -12.78 12.99 0.53
N GLU A 249 -12.17 13.23 1.67
CA GLU A 249 -11.29 14.38 1.90
C GLU A 249 -10.07 14.31 0.98
N LEU A 250 -9.41 13.14 0.90
CA LEU A 250 -8.28 12.91 -0.04
C LEU A 250 -8.70 13.13 -1.50
N ASP A 251 -9.86 12.60 -1.90
CA ASP A 251 -10.41 12.78 -3.26
C ASP A 251 -10.72 14.25 -3.56
N GLY A 252 -11.36 14.94 -2.61
CA GLY A 252 -11.74 16.35 -2.75
C GLY A 252 -10.57 17.31 -2.94
N ARG A 253 -9.38 16.96 -2.43
CA ARG A 253 -8.16 17.75 -2.66
C ARG A 253 -7.29 17.24 -3.83
N GLY A 254 -7.80 16.30 -4.65
CA GLY A 254 -7.07 15.74 -5.79
C GLY A 254 -5.90 14.85 -5.40
N ALA A 255 -5.94 14.26 -4.20
CA ALA A 255 -4.87 13.41 -3.69
C ALA A 255 -5.01 11.93 -4.08
N ILE A 256 -6.05 11.54 -4.80
CA ILE A 256 -6.26 10.15 -5.24
C ILE A 256 -6.12 10.06 -6.76
N ASP A 257 -5.25 9.16 -7.22
CA ASP A 257 -5.18 8.74 -8.61
C ASP A 257 -5.52 7.26 -8.72
N THR A 258 -6.35 6.92 -9.70
CA THR A 258 -6.77 5.53 -9.96
C THR A 258 -6.34 5.11 -11.37
N HIS A 259 -5.73 3.93 -11.48
CA HIS A 259 -5.24 3.37 -12.74
C HIS A 259 -5.81 1.98 -12.95
N VAL A 260 -6.72 1.86 -13.93
CA VAL A 260 -7.25 0.58 -14.41
C VAL A 260 -6.38 0.09 -15.54
N ILE A 261 -5.68 -1.02 -15.34
CA ILE A 261 -4.72 -1.54 -16.31
C ILE A 261 -5.12 -2.97 -16.69
N PRO A 262 -5.66 -3.18 -17.89
CA PRO A 262 -5.99 -4.52 -18.39
C PRO A 262 -4.73 -5.31 -18.76
N GLY A 263 -4.86 -6.64 -18.81
CA GLY A 263 -3.82 -7.56 -19.26
C GLY A 263 -2.70 -7.80 -18.24
N VAL A 264 -2.91 -7.46 -16.97
CA VAL A 264 -1.93 -7.71 -15.90
C VAL A 264 -2.50 -8.69 -14.88
N GLU A 265 -1.89 -9.86 -14.80
CA GLU A 265 -2.19 -10.88 -13.79
C GLU A 265 -1.62 -10.51 -12.43
N HIS A 266 -2.20 -11.04 -11.35
CA HIS A 266 -1.90 -10.65 -9.97
C HIS A 266 -0.41 -10.61 -9.62
N VAL A 267 0.32 -11.67 -9.93
CA VAL A 267 1.76 -11.78 -9.60
C VAL A 267 2.68 -10.93 -10.47
N HIS A 268 2.14 -10.24 -11.47
CA HIS A 268 2.93 -9.43 -12.40
C HIS A 268 2.92 -7.93 -12.06
N TRP A 269 2.07 -7.43 -11.16
CA TRP A 269 1.97 -6.00 -10.85
C TRP A 269 3.32 -5.37 -10.47
N TYR A 270 4.11 -6.02 -9.64
CA TYR A 270 5.42 -5.52 -9.20
C TYR A 270 6.58 -5.91 -10.12
N ARG A 271 6.31 -6.66 -11.22
CA ARG A 271 7.31 -7.12 -12.20
C ARG A 271 7.11 -6.57 -13.61
N ASN A 272 6.08 -5.76 -13.82
CA ASN A 272 5.72 -5.23 -15.12
C ASN A 272 6.39 -3.87 -15.34
N SER A 273 7.30 -3.78 -16.33
CA SER A 273 8.00 -2.54 -16.65
C SER A 273 7.07 -1.41 -17.13
N THR A 274 5.97 -1.75 -17.82
CA THR A 274 4.99 -0.76 -18.25
C THR A 274 4.23 -0.19 -17.05
N VAL A 275 3.84 -1.05 -16.10
CA VAL A 275 3.21 -0.61 -14.85
C VAL A 275 4.17 0.30 -14.08
N PHE A 276 5.44 -0.10 -13.95
CA PHE A 276 6.44 0.71 -13.28
C PHE A 276 6.61 2.07 -13.96
N ASN A 277 6.98 2.10 -15.22
CA ASN A 277 7.37 3.33 -15.92
C ASN A 277 6.21 4.34 -16.06
N LYS A 278 4.97 3.85 -16.20
CA LYS A 278 3.82 4.73 -16.45
C LYS A 278 3.03 5.09 -15.20
N TYR A 279 3.01 4.22 -14.20
CA TYR A 279 2.04 4.31 -13.10
C TYR A 279 2.67 4.25 -11.70
N ILE A 280 3.96 3.93 -11.57
CA ILE A 280 4.67 3.95 -10.29
C ILE A 280 5.72 5.06 -10.27
N GLU A 281 6.66 5.03 -11.20
CA GLU A 281 7.81 5.93 -11.25
C GLU A 281 7.42 7.42 -11.20
N PRO A 282 6.38 7.92 -11.93
CA PRO A 282 6.00 9.33 -11.89
C PRO A 282 5.60 9.87 -10.51
N TYR A 283 5.35 8.99 -9.55
CA TYR A 283 4.97 9.36 -8.17
C TYR A 283 6.13 9.28 -7.17
N LEU A 284 7.32 8.91 -7.61
CA LEU A 284 8.50 8.72 -6.76
C LEU A 284 9.46 9.91 -6.90
N THR A 285 9.21 11.00 -6.19
CA THR A 285 9.95 12.27 -6.27
C THR A 285 10.87 12.50 -5.09
#